data_cd33ddf654996e500d7dc31c99077b63
#
_entry.id   cd33ddf654996e500d7dc31c99077b63
#
_cell.length_a   1.000
_cell.length_b   1.000
_cell.length_c   1.000
_cell.angle_alpha   90.00
_cell.angle_beta   90.00
_cell.angle_gamma   90.00
#
_symmetry.space_group_name_H-M   'P 1'
#
loop_
_entity.id
_entity.type
_entity.pdbx_description
1 polymer ?
#
loop_
_entity_poly.entity_id
_entity_poly.type
_entity_poly.pdbx_seq_one_letter_code
_entity_poly.pdbx_strand_id
1 'polypeptide(L)'
;MIDLRFPALAVLAVGAVLGYQVSAGGLDYKPTAVASPCRPQPWRDTHGLNDIENRIALSALAGAACKLHVSREDLVLAFAGDARLAQFRRAHHLTDQRLGEAAKTGLLRAIDDAERAGRLNGLEAAALRLAAENVPPDQVTALVRRLLG
;
A
#
# COMPACT_ATOMS: atom_id res chain seq x y z
N MET A 1 -43.58 -29.08 -5.31
CA MET A 1 -42.79 -29.97 -4.41
C MET A 1 -41.33 -29.63 -4.68
N ILE A 2 -40.67 -28.92 -3.77
CA ILE A 2 -39.23 -28.60 -3.87
C ILE A 2 -38.50 -29.90 -3.52
N ASP A 3 -37.76 -30.42 -4.50
CA ASP A 3 -37.04 -31.71 -4.36
C ASP A 3 -35.95 -31.55 -3.29
N LEU A 4 -36.18 -32.10 -2.11
CA LEU A 4 -35.33 -31.99 -0.92
C LEU A 4 -33.92 -32.61 -1.13
N ARG A 5 -33.72 -33.29 -2.25
CA ARG A 5 -32.46 -33.96 -2.64
C ARG A 5 -31.37 -32.96 -3.03
N PHE A 6 -31.74 -31.83 -3.67
CA PHE A 6 -30.76 -30.80 -4.09
C PHE A 6 -30.10 -30.08 -2.92
N PRO A 7 -30.84 -29.58 -1.89
CA PRO A 7 -30.19 -28.95 -0.76
C PRO A 7 -29.32 -29.91 0.06
N ALA A 8 -29.72 -31.19 0.16
CA ALA A 8 -28.93 -32.19 0.88
C ALA A 8 -27.58 -32.46 0.19
N LEU A 9 -27.56 -32.56 -1.13
CA LEU A 9 -26.32 -32.74 -1.91
C LEU A 9 -25.41 -31.51 -1.83
N ALA A 10 -25.98 -30.29 -1.82
CA ALA A 10 -25.20 -29.06 -1.66
C ALA A 10 -24.51 -28.99 -0.29
N VAL A 11 -25.22 -29.36 0.77
CA VAL A 11 -24.66 -29.40 2.14
C VAL A 11 -23.54 -30.43 2.25
N LEU A 12 -23.71 -31.61 1.65
CA LEU A 12 -22.67 -32.63 1.64
C LEU A 12 -21.43 -32.20 0.84
N ALA A 13 -21.61 -31.52 -0.29
CA ALA A 13 -20.50 -30.99 -1.09
C ALA A 13 -19.73 -29.91 -0.34
N VAL A 14 -20.41 -28.97 0.30
CA VAL A 14 -19.79 -27.94 1.12
C VAL A 14 -19.05 -28.55 2.32
N GLY A 15 -19.67 -29.54 3.00
CA GLY A 15 -19.04 -30.25 4.12
C GLY A 15 -17.77 -31.00 3.70
N ALA A 16 -17.78 -31.64 2.54
CA ALA A 16 -16.61 -32.34 2.00
C ALA A 16 -15.47 -31.38 1.65
N VAL A 17 -15.77 -30.22 1.03
CA VAL A 17 -14.76 -29.19 0.71
C VAL A 17 -14.16 -28.59 1.98
N LEU A 18 -14.98 -28.26 2.98
CA LEU A 18 -14.50 -27.73 4.25
C LEU A 18 -13.66 -28.78 5.01
N GLY A 19 -14.11 -30.03 5.03
CA GLY A 19 -13.37 -31.14 5.64
C GLY A 19 -12.02 -31.36 4.97
N TYR A 20 -11.97 -31.31 3.64
CA TYR A 20 -10.72 -31.39 2.89
C TYR A 20 -9.79 -30.20 3.19
N GLN A 21 -10.29 -28.97 3.25
CA GLN A 21 -9.48 -27.80 3.57
C GLN A 21 -8.91 -27.86 4.98
N VAL A 22 -9.69 -28.34 5.96
CA VAL A 22 -9.21 -28.52 7.34
C VAL A 22 -8.12 -29.60 7.40
N SER A 23 -8.31 -30.74 6.72
CA SER A 23 -7.33 -31.83 6.66
C SER A 23 -6.06 -31.45 5.89
N ALA A 24 -6.16 -30.53 4.93
CA ALA A 24 -5.04 -30.00 4.16
C ALA A 24 -4.29 -28.83 4.88
N GLY A 25 -4.54 -28.60 6.17
CA GLY A 25 -3.88 -27.56 6.95
C GLY A 25 -4.53 -26.16 6.88
N GLY A 26 -5.78 -26.09 6.41
CA GLY A 26 -6.50 -24.82 6.27
C GLY A 26 -6.75 -24.07 7.59
N LEU A 27 -6.58 -24.75 8.74
CA LEU A 27 -6.61 -24.12 10.07
C LEU A 27 -5.23 -23.65 10.55
N ASP A 28 -4.14 -24.07 9.89
CA ASP A 28 -2.77 -23.69 10.22
C ASP A 28 -2.33 -22.39 9.54
N TYR A 29 -3.29 -21.55 9.14
CA TYR A 29 -2.99 -20.24 8.58
C TYR A 29 -2.23 -19.39 9.61
N LYS A 30 -0.92 -19.32 9.43
CA LYS A 30 -0.07 -18.35 10.14
C LYS A 30 -0.01 -17.11 9.26
N PRO A 31 -0.68 -16.02 9.66
CA PRO A 31 -0.57 -14.78 8.90
C PRO A 31 0.91 -14.40 8.81
N THR A 32 1.40 -14.24 7.60
CA THR A 32 2.75 -13.73 7.36
C THR A 32 2.84 -12.36 8.03
N ALA A 33 3.79 -12.18 8.93
CA ALA A 33 3.98 -10.89 9.58
C ALA A 33 4.10 -9.80 8.52
N VAL A 34 3.23 -8.79 8.61
CA VAL A 34 3.25 -7.64 7.67
C VAL A 34 4.64 -7.02 7.74
N ALA A 35 5.32 -6.97 6.60
CA ALA A 35 6.67 -6.41 6.55
C ALA A 35 6.62 -4.95 7.01
N SER A 36 7.50 -4.59 7.95
CA SER A 36 7.58 -3.20 8.43
C SER A 36 7.74 -2.24 7.25
N PRO A 37 6.92 -1.18 7.14
CA PRO A 37 7.01 -0.21 6.06
C PRO A 37 8.36 0.53 6.05
N CYS A 38 9.09 0.50 7.16
CA CYS A 38 10.40 1.13 7.28
C CYS A 38 11.53 0.31 6.68
N ARG A 39 11.32 -0.99 6.43
CA ARG A 39 12.36 -1.83 5.80
C ARG A 39 12.47 -1.50 4.31
N PRO A 40 13.70 -1.42 3.76
CA PRO A 40 13.91 -1.34 2.33
C PRO A 40 13.28 -2.56 1.65
N GLN A 41 12.54 -2.33 0.56
CA GLN A 41 12.02 -3.41 -0.26
C GLN A 41 12.91 -3.59 -1.48
N PRO A 42 13.43 -4.81 -1.73
CA PRO A 42 14.25 -5.04 -2.91
C PRO A 42 13.40 -4.80 -4.17
N TRP A 43 13.94 -4.04 -5.10
CA TRP A 43 13.40 -3.95 -6.45
C TRP A 43 13.72 -5.28 -7.14
N ARG A 44 12.67 -6.06 -7.39
CA ARG A 44 12.81 -7.25 -8.25
C ARG A 44 12.86 -6.78 -9.69
N ASP A 45 13.37 -7.63 -10.58
CA ASP A 45 13.42 -7.33 -12.01
C ASP A 45 12.03 -6.91 -12.51
N THR A 46 11.94 -5.64 -12.90
CA THR A 46 10.71 -5.03 -13.38
C THR A 46 10.76 -5.00 -14.90
N HIS A 47 9.80 -5.65 -15.55
CA HIS A 47 9.69 -5.71 -16.99
C HIS A 47 8.52 -4.83 -17.43
N GLY A 48 8.81 -3.55 -17.70
CA GLY A 48 7.81 -2.62 -18.24
C GLY A 48 7.59 -1.37 -17.41
N LEU A 49 7.02 -0.33 -18.04
CA LEU A 49 6.77 0.96 -17.40
C LEU A 49 5.77 0.84 -16.23
N ASN A 50 4.70 0.06 -16.39
CA ASN A 50 3.69 -0.15 -15.36
C ASN A 50 4.28 -0.76 -14.07
N ASP A 51 5.26 -1.66 -14.20
CA ASP A 51 5.93 -2.26 -13.04
C ASP A 51 6.79 -1.23 -12.31
N ILE A 52 7.45 -0.34 -13.04
CA ILE A 52 8.27 0.74 -12.48
C ILE A 52 7.38 1.73 -11.73
N GLU A 53 6.28 2.18 -12.33
CA GLU A 53 5.31 3.08 -11.69
C GLU A 53 4.75 2.48 -10.39
N ASN A 54 4.31 1.22 -10.44
CA ASN A 54 3.82 0.51 -9.27
C ASN A 54 4.88 0.41 -8.15
N ARG A 55 6.15 0.19 -8.52
CA ARG A 55 7.26 0.12 -7.54
C ARG A 55 7.54 1.47 -6.90
N ILE A 56 7.55 2.54 -7.70
CA ILE A 56 7.70 3.91 -7.20
C ILE A 56 6.56 4.24 -6.23
N ALA A 57 5.31 3.95 -6.61
CA ALA A 57 4.14 4.19 -5.77
C ALA A 57 4.20 3.38 -4.45
N LEU A 58 4.56 2.10 -4.51
CA LEU A 58 4.70 1.25 -3.32
C LEU A 58 5.85 1.73 -2.41
N SER A 59 6.97 2.20 -2.96
CA SER A 59 8.07 2.77 -2.18
C SER A 59 7.68 4.08 -1.52
N ALA A 60 6.99 4.97 -2.25
CA ALA A 60 6.49 6.23 -1.71
C ALA A 60 5.49 5.97 -0.56
N LEU A 61 4.57 5.04 -0.77
CA LEU A 61 3.59 4.64 0.25
C LEU A 61 4.27 4.05 1.49
N ALA A 62 5.28 3.18 1.30
CA ALA A 62 6.04 2.62 2.41
C ALA A 62 6.81 3.70 3.19
N GLY A 63 7.39 4.68 2.50
CA GLY A 63 8.07 5.80 3.14
C GLY A 63 7.11 6.67 3.95
N ALA A 64 5.94 6.99 3.41
CA ALA A 64 4.92 7.77 4.11
C ALA A 64 4.37 7.02 5.33
N ALA A 65 4.04 5.73 5.18
CA ALA A 65 3.56 4.88 6.26
C ALA A 65 4.60 4.73 7.39
N CYS A 66 5.88 4.58 7.03
CA CYS A 66 6.98 4.57 8.00
C CYS A 66 7.06 5.89 8.78
N LYS A 67 6.95 7.03 8.10
CA LYS A 67 6.98 8.36 8.74
C LYS A 67 5.83 8.58 9.70
N LEU A 68 4.65 8.04 9.39
CA LEU A 68 3.44 8.13 10.21
C LEU A 68 3.34 7.05 11.29
N HIS A 69 4.23 6.05 11.30
CA HIS A 69 4.17 4.87 12.17
C HIS A 69 2.86 4.07 12.03
N VAL A 70 2.36 3.93 10.79
CA VAL A 70 1.16 3.16 10.45
C VAL A 70 1.48 2.05 9.46
N SER A 71 0.54 1.13 9.25
CA SER A 71 0.70 0.14 8.16
C SER A 71 0.47 0.78 6.79
N ARG A 72 1.03 0.18 5.74
CA ARG A 72 0.77 0.62 4.36
C ARG A 72 -0.69 0.42 3.99
N GLU A 73 -1.25 -0.67 4.47
CA GLU A 73 -2.63 -1.08 4.24
C GLU A 73 -3.61 -0.06 4.82
N ASP A 74 -3.38 0.40 6.07
CA ASP A 74 -4.19 1.43 6.69
C ASP A 74 -4.11 2.75 5.92
N LEU A 75 -2.92 3.10 5.45
CA LEU A 75 -2.72 4.32 4.66
C LEU A 75 -3.43 4.24 3.30
N VAL A 76 -3.35 3.10 2.60
CA VAL A 76 -4.09 2.87 1.33
C VAL A 76 -5.59 2.98 1.57
N LEU A 77 -6.10 2.32 2.61
CA LEU A 77 -7.52 2.36 2.94
C LEU A 77 -7.99 3.77 3.32
N ALA A 78 -7.13 4.57 3.94
CA ALA A 78 -7.43 5.97 4.24
C ALA A 78 -7.64 6.80 2.96
N PHE A 79 -6.85 6.55 1.92
CA PHE A 79 -6.99 7.26 0.64
C PHE A 79 -8.13 6.74 -0.25
N ALA A 80 -8.82 5.68 0.13
CA ALA A 80 -9.94 5.13 -0.64
C ALA A 80 -11.24 5.99 -0.55
N GLY A 81 -11.19 7.18 0.05
CA GLY A 81 -12.28 8.16 0.07
C GLY A 81 -12.14 9.18 1.21
N ASP A 82 -12.74 10.36 1.00
CA ASP A 82 -12.61 11.50 1.92
C ASP A 82 -13.08 11.19 3.35
N ALA A 83 -14.17 10.44 3.50
CA ALA A 83 -14.69 10.06 4.81
C ALA A 83 -13.69 9.16 5.58
N ARG A 84 -13.04 8.23 4.86
CA ARG A 84 -12.02 7.34 5.42
C ARG A 84 -10.76 8.10 5.80
N LEU A 85 -10.33 9.04 4.95
CA LEU A 85 -9.19 9.89 5.24
C LEU A 85 -9.45 10.75 6.48
N ALA A 86 -10.64 11.33 6.61
CA ALA A 86 -11.03 12.11 7.78
C ALA A 86 -11.07 11.25 9.05
N GLN A 87 -11.57 10.01 8.97
CA GLN A 87 -11.56 9.07 10.08
C GLN A 87 -10.14 8.67 10.49
N PHE A 88 -9.28 8.33 9.52
CA PHE A 88 -7.88 7.98 9.71
C PHE A 88 -7.11 9.12 10.40
N ARG A 89 -7.29 10.35 9.92
CA ARG A 89 -6.67 11.55 10.52
C ARG A 89 -7.06 11.74 11.98
N ARG A 90 -8.34 11.57 12.31
CA ARG A 90 -8.83 11.65 13.70
C ARG A 90 -8.23 10.54 14.57
N ALA A 91 -8.24 9.29 14.07
CA ALA A 91 -7.73 8.14 14.81
C ALA A 91 -6.24 8.24 15.14
N HIS A 92 -5.46 8.83 14.23
CA HIS A 92 -3.99 8.96 14.38
C HIS A 92 -3.53 10.38 14.76
N HIS A 93 -4.47 11.28 15.11
CA HIS A 93 -4.18 12.67 15.46
C HIS A 93 -3.30 13.41 14.42
N LEU A 94 -3.59 13.19 13.12
CA LEU A 94 -2.81 13.74 12.02
C LEU A 94 -3.37 15.08 11.54
N THR A 95 -2.48 16.05 11.41
CA THR A 95 -2.76 17.31 10.71
C THR A 95 -2.47 17.16 9.22
N ASP A 96 -3.01 18.07 8.39
CA ASP A 96 -2.70 18.12 6.95
C ASP A 96 -1.20 18.32 6.72
N GLN A 97 -0.55 19.12 7.55
CA GLN A 97 0.89 19.32 7.47
C GLN A 97 1.67 18.01 7.71
N ARG A 98 1.36 17.26 8.78
CA ARG A 98 2.02 15.97 9.05
C ARG A 98 1.80 14.95 7.94
N LEU A 99 0.61 14.94 7.36
CA LEU A 99 0.29 14.07 6.22
C LEU A 99 1.10 14.47 4.98
N GLY A 100 1.21 15.78 4.70
CA GLY A 100 2.04 16.31 3.61
C GLY A 100 3.53 16.03 3.80
N GLU A 101 4.05 16.19 5.03
CA GLU A 101 5.44 15.84 5.35
C GLU A 101 5.71 14.33 5.16
N ALA A 102 4.75 13.49 5.55
CA ALA A 102 4.87 12.04 5.34
C ALA A 102 4.85 11.69 3.84
N ALA A 103 3.99 12.30 3.05
CA ALA A 103 3.94 12.12 1.61
C ALA A 103 5.25 12.57 0.95
N LYS A 104 5.81 13.72 1.35
CA LYS A 104 7.12 14.20 0.91
C LYS A 104 8.24 13.21 1.26
N THR A 105 8.27 12.71 2.50
CA THR A 105 9.23 11.69 2.93
C THR A 105 9.11 10.42 2.08
N GLY A 106 7.88 10.00 1.77
CA GLY A 106 7.60 8.88 0.90
C GLY A 106 8.14 9.08 -0.52
N LEU A 107 7.92 10.26 -1.08
CA LEU A 107 8.40 10.60 -2.42
C LEU A 107 9.93 10.60 -2.49
N LEU A 108 10.61 11.22 -1.53
CA LEU A 108 12.07 11.21 -1.46
C LEU A 108 12.63 9.79 -1.36
N ARG A 109 12.01 8.93 -0.54
CA ARG A 109 12.39 7.52 -0.47
C ARG A 109 12.19 6.80 -1.79
N ALA A 110 11.11 7.07 -2.52
CA ALA A 110 10.87 6.45 -3.82
C ALA A 110 11.92 6.84 -4.85
N ILE A 111 12.39 8.10 -4.84
CA ILE A 111 13.49 8.58 -5.69
C ILE A 111 14.78 7.85 -5.33
N ASP A 112 15.10 7.73 -4.05
CA ASP A 112 16.31 7.04 -3.58
C ASP A 112 16.28 5.54 -3.92
N ASP A 113 15.11 4.90 -3.82
CA ASP A 113 14.95 3.50 -4.17
C ASP A 113 15.08 3.29 -5.69
N ALA A 114 14.54 4.21 -6.51
CA ALA A 114 14.65 4.17 -7.97
C ALA A 114 16.10 4.39 -8.45
N GLU A 115 16.83 5.32 -7.83
CA GLU A 115 18.25 5.55 -8.11
C GLU A 115 19.09 4.33 -7.75
N ARG A 116 18.90 3.74 -6.56
CA ARG A 116 19.59 2.52 -6.13
C ARG A 116 19.31 1.32 -7.03
N ALA A 117 18.11 1.28 -7.62
CA ALA A 117 17.72 0.25 -8.59
C ALA A 117 18.23 0.54 -10.01
N GLY A 118 18.97 1.64 -10.24
CA GLY A 118 19.48 2.04 -11.55
C GLY A 118 18.42 2.47 -12.55
N ARG A 119 17.23 2.87 -12.04
CA ARG A 119 16.11 3.39 -12.86
C ARG A 119 16.15 4.90 -13.07
N LEU A 120 16.88 5.59 -12.21
CA LEU A 120 17.22 7.00 -12.32
C LEU A 120 18.74 7.12 -12.27
N ASN A 121 19.30 7.99 -13.12
CA ASN A 121 20.69 8.40 -12.95
C ASN A 121 20.81 9.46 -11.84
N GLY A 122 22.02 9.71 -11.37
CA GLY A 122 22.27 10.62 -10.25
C GLY A 122 21.79 12.05 -10.51
N LEU A 123 21.83 12.55 -11.75
CA LEU A 123 21.36 13.87 -12.11
C LEU A 123 19.84 13.96 -12.08
N GLU A 124 19.16 12.96 -12.63
CA GLU A 124 17.69 12.87 -12.60
C GLU A 124 17.19 12.76 -11.14
N ALA A 125 17.84 11.92 -10.34
CA ALA A 125 17.49 11.77 -8.93
C ALA A 125 17.71 13.09 -8.16
N ALA A 126 18.80 13.80 -8.39
CA ALA A 126 19.07 15.10 -7.77
C ALA A 126 18.04 16.15 -8.17
N ALA A 127 17.66 16.22 -9.45
CA ALA A 127 16.63 17.15 -9.92
C ALA A 127 15.26 16.85 -9.30
N LEU A 128 14.87 15.56 -9.20
CA LEU A 128 13.62 15.15 -8.58
C LEU A 128 13.60 15.42 -7.08
N ARG A 129 14.71 15.20 -6.37
CA ARG A 129 14.82 15.57 -4.93
C ARG A 129 14.63 17.06 -4.73
N LEU A 130 15.33 17.87 -5.52
CA LEU A 130 15.19 19.33 -5.44
C LEU A 130 13.75 19.77 -5.70
N ALA A 131 13.09 19.20 -6.70
CA ALA A 131 11.68 19.46 -6.97
C ALA A 131 10.79 19.05 -5.78
N ALA A 132 10.96 17.83 -5.24
CA ALA A 132 10.19 17.33 -4.11
C ALA A 132 10.39 18.14 -2.83
N GLU A 133 11.60 18.62 -2.59
CA GLU A 133 11.94 19.46 -1.43
C GLU A 133 11.29 20.83 -1.47
N ASN A 134 11.08 21.38 -2.67
CA ASN A 134 10.50 22.72 -2.86
C ASN A 134 8.97 22.73 -2.97
N VAL A 135 8.32 21.56 -3.02
CA VAL A 135 6.85 21.51 -3.01
C VAL A 135 6.32 21.67 -1.57
N PRO A 136 5.45 22.65 -1.33
CA PRO A 136 4.81 22.81 -0.02
C PRO A 136 3.96 21.57 0.34
N PRO A 137 3.93 21.16 1.63
CA PRO A 137 3.22 19.94 2.06
C PRO A 137 1.72 19.90 1.73
N ASP A 138 1.07 21.05 1.76
CA ASP A 138 -0.34 21.23 1.41
C ASP A 138 -0.61 20.93 -0.07
N GLN A 139 0.29 21.33 -0.98
CA GLN A 139 0.20 21.05 -2.40
C GLN A 139 0.42 19.56 -2.70
N VAL A 140 1.32 18.90 -1.97
CA VAL A 140 1.52 17.44 -2.08
C VAL A 140 0.23 16.70 -1.73
N THR A 141 -0.43 17.09 -0.64
CA THR A 141 -1.71 16.49 -0.23
C THR A 141 -2.80 16.70 -1.27
N ALA A 142 -2.88 17.91 -1.87
CA ALA A 142 -3.84 18.20 -2.93
C ALA A 142 -3.57 17.38 -4.20
N LEU A 143 -2.30 17.19 -4.57
CA LEU A 143 -1.90 16.37 -5.73
C LEU A 143 -2.28 14.89 -5.53
N VAL A 144 -1.94 14.33 -4.37
CA VAL A 144 -2.29 12.93 -4.03
C VAL A 144 -3.80 12.73 -4.10
N ARG A 145 -4.58 13.67 -3.58
CA ARG A 145 -6.04 13.62 -3.65
C ARG A 145 -6.58 13.63 -5.08
N ARG A 146 -5.95 14.39 -5.99
CA ARG A 146 -6.31 14.42 -7.42
C ARG A 146 -5.97 13.14 -8.17
N LEU A 147 -4.90 12.46 -7.78
CA LEU A 147 -4.44 11.24 -8.46
C LEU A 147 -5.25 10.00 -8.02
N LEU A 148 -5.83 10.04 -6.83
CA LEU A 148 -6.55 8.90 -6.24
C LEU A 148 -8.07 9.04 -6.28
N GLY A 149 -8.60 10.20 -6.64
CA GLY A 149 -10.05 10.49 -6.77
C GLY A 149 -10.49 10.61 -8.18
#